data_5ede4b24a1e323829c0a45d8a226c820
#
_entry.id   5ede4b24a1e323829c0a45d8a226c820
#
_cell.length_a   1.000
_cell.length_b   1.000
_cell.length_c   1.000
_cell.angle_alpha   90.00
_cell.angle_beta   90.00
_cell.angle_gamma   90.00
#
_symmetry.space_group_name_H-M   'P 1'
#
loop_
_entity.id
_entity.type
_entity.pdbx_description
1 polymer ?
#
loop_
_entity_poly.entity_id
_entity_poly.type
_entity_poly.pdbx_seq_one_letter_code
_entity_poly.pdbx_strand_id
1 'polypeptide(L)'
;MGKQAQGVTGLNALQRVDTIQYMLTYPQKPLVKTSHIELINYDKLPAGHNASVAVMSYSGYDIEDAVILNSAALDRGFGRSFYFRRYET
;
A
#
# COMPACT_ATOMS: atom_id res chain seq x y z
N MET A 1 0.78 -11.56 -6.23
CA MET A 1 0.37 -10.17 -5.91
C MET A 1 0.85 -9.73 -4.53
N GLY A 2 0.74 -10.57 -3.52
CA GLY A 2 1.21 -10.21 -2.18
C GLY A 2 2.70 -9.86 -2.10
N LYS A 3 3.53 -10.47 -2.94
CA LYS A 3 4.96 -10.16 -3.00
C LYS A 3 5.28 -8.82 -3.64
N GLN A 4 4.31 -8.20 -4.30
CA GLN A 4 4.45 -6.89 -4.95
C GLN A 4 3.79 -5.78 -4.15
N ALA A 5 3.14 -6.13 -3.03
CA ALA A 5 2.47 -5.17 -2.19
C ALA A 5 3.49 -4.46 -1.28
N GLN A 6 3.19 -3.22 -0.95
CA GLN A 6 3.93 -2.44 0.03
C GLN A 6 3.07 -2.21 1.26
N GLY A 7 3.67 -2.29 2.43
CA GLY A 7 2.95 -2.11 3.67
C GLY A 7 3.91 -1.98 4.83
N VAL A 8 3.66 -2.74 5.89
CA VAL A 8 4.54 -2.81 7.07
C VAL A 8 5.33 -4.11 7.01
N THR A 9 6.65 -4.02 7.09
CA THR A 9 7.52 -5.21 7.08
C THR A 9 7.51 -5.96 8.40
N GLY A 10 7.22 -5.27 9.50
CA GLY A 10 7.14 -5.85 10.83
C GLY A 10 7.08 -4.75 11.88
N LEU A 11 6.74 -5.12 13.10
CA LEU A 11 6.75 -4.18 14.24
C LEU A 11 8.17 -3.74 14.61
N ASN A 12 9.15 -4.52 14.21
CA ASN A 12 10.57 -4.24 14.42
C ASN A 12 11.25 -3.70 13.16
N ALA A 13 10.53 -2.92 12.35
CA ALA A 13 10.99 -2.47 11.03
C ALA A 13 12.36 -1.77 11.09
N LEU A 14 12.62 -0.98 12.11
CA LEU A 14 13.89 -0.26 12.26
C LEU A 14 15.04 -1.15 12.69
N GLN A 15 14.76 -2.35 13.20
CA GLN A 15 15.77 -3.31 13.67
C GLN A 15 16.10 -4.37 12.64
N ARG A 16 15.40 -4.39 11.49
CA ARG A 16 15.66 -5.34 10.42
C ARG A 16 16.94 -4.96 9.68
N VAL A 17 17.67 -5.97 9.22
CA VAL A 17 18.95 -5.80 8.50
C VAL A 17 18.79 -5.92 7.00
N ASP A 18 17.65 -5.52 6.46
CA ASP A 18 17.40 -5.54 5.02
C ASP A 18 18.18 -4.43 4.33
N THR A 19 18.67 -4.71 3.12
CA THR A 19 19.36 -3.70 2.30
C THR A 19 18.42 -2.57 1.93
N ILE A 20 17.16 -2.89 1.63
CA ILE A 20 16.13 -1.93 1.29
C ILE A 20 14.78 -2.41 1.84
N GLN A 21 14.00 -1.47 2.37
CA GLN A 21 12.65 -1.72 2.83
C GLN A 21 11.71 -0.68 2.26
N TYR A 22 10.66 -1.13 1.56
CA TYR A 22 9.58 -0.27 1.11
C TYR A 22 8.43 -0.35 2.10
N MET A 23 7.94 0.79 2.55
CA MET A 23 6.87 0.86 3.55
C MET A 23 5.84 1.92 3.17
N LEU A 24 4.58 1.63 3.44
CA LEU A 24 3.53 2.65 3.37
C LEU A 24 3.59 3.55 4.60
N THR A 25 3.34 4.84 4.38
CA THR A 25 3.34 5.83 5.46
C THR A 25 2.17 5.61 6.42
N TYR A 26 0.96 5.37 5.90
CA TYR A 26 -0.25 5.15 6.68
C TYR A 26 -1.00 3.93 6.17
N PRO A 27 -0.52 2.73 6.45
CA PRO A 27 -1.21 1.51 6.02
C PRO A 27 -2.50 1.30 6.81
N GLN A 28 -3.49 0.70 6.16
CA GLN A 28 -4.81 0.46 6.75
C GLN A 28 -5.21 -1.00 6.60
N LYS A 29 -5.95 -1.51 7.58
CA LYS A 29 -6.59 -2.81 7.46
C LYS A 29 -7.68 -2.74 6.39
N PRO A 30 -7.83 -3.80 5.57
CA PRO A 30 -8.88 -3.79 4.54
C PRO A 30 -10.27 -3.80 5.17
N LEU A 31 -11.17 -2.98 4.64
CA LEU A 31 -12.58 -2.98 5.03
C LEU A 31 -13.32 -4.15 4.41
N VAL A 32 -12.92 -4.58 3.22
CA VAL A 32 -13.47 -5.72 2.51
C VAL A 32 -12.38 -6.79 2.41
N LYS A 33 -12.69 -7.97 2.92
CA LYS A 33 -11.71 -9.05 2.97
C LYS A 33 -12.39 -10.41 2.86
N THR A 34 -11.61 -11.42 2.47
CA THR A 34 -12.07 -12.81 2.45
C THR A 34 -11.76 -13.48 3.79
N SER A 35 -12.36 -14.65 4.04
CA SER A 35 -12.05 -15.43 5.24
C SER A 35 -10.58 -15.88 5.29
N HIS A 36 -9.95 -16.04 4.15
CA HIS A 36 -8.53 -16.44 4.08
C HIS A 36 -7.60 -15.37 4.68
N ILE A 37 -7.94 -14.10 4.56
CA ILE A 37 -7.17 -13.00 5.14
C ILE A 37 -7.05 -13.18 6.65
N GLU A 38 -8.13 -13.54 7.32
CA GLU A 38 -8.15 -13.76 8.76
C GLU A 38 -7.41 -15.05 9.15
N LEU A 39 -7.57 -16.11 8.35
CA LEU A 39 -6.93 -17.39 8.62
C LEU A 39 -5.40 -17.32 8.59
N ILE A 40 -4.84 -16.55 7.67
CA ILE A 40 -3.38 -16.40 7.55
C ILE A 40 -2.83 -15.21 8.33
N ASN A 41 -3.69 -14.47 9.04
CA ASN A 41 -3.34 -13.27 9.80
C ASN A 41 -2.68 -12.16 8.95
N TYR A 42 -3.05 -12.09 7.68
CA TYR A 42 -2.47 -11.11 6.75
C TYR A 42 -2.76 -9.67 7.18
N ASP A 43 -3.92 -9.43 7.80
CA ASP A 43 -4.35 -8.11 8.24
C ASP A 43 -3.65 -7.62 9.52
N LYS A 44 -2.85 -8.44 10.15
CA LYS A 44 -2.04 -8.04 11.32
C LYS A 44 -0.94 -7.06 10.93
N LEU A 45 -0.42 -7.18 9.72
CA LEU A 45 0.53 -6.24 9.12
C LEU A 45 -0.07 -5.77 7.80
N PRO A 46 -0.81 -4.66 7.81
CA PRO A 46 -1.55 -4.21 6.62
C PRO A 46 -0.62 -3.77 5.50
N ALA A 47 -1.10 -3.90 4.27
CA ALA A 47 -0.32 -3.60 3.07
C ALA A 47 -1.19 -2.90 2.02
N GLY A 48 -1.77 -1.77 2.37
CA GLY A 48 -2.58 -1.01 1.44
C GLY A 48 -3.42 0.07 2.12
N HIS A 49 -4.32 0.61 1.34
CA HIS A 49 -5.26 1.65 1.76
C HIS A 49 -6.68 1.24 1.41
N ASN A 50 -7.64 1.84 2.11
CA ASN A 50 -9.04 1.79 1.73
C ASN A 50 -9.36 3.04 0.92
N ALA A 51 -9.87 2.85 -0.30
CA ALA A 51 -10.16 3.94 -1.21
C ALA A 51 -11.63 3.95 -1.60
N SER A 52 -12.18 5.14 -1.84
CA SER A 52 -13.47 5.27 -2.49
C SER A 52 -13.27 5.15 -3.99
N VAL A 53 -13.95 4.20 -4.61
CA VAL A 53 -13.74 3.85 -6.02
C VAL A 53 -15.01 4.07 -6.81
N ALA A 54 -14.90 4.74 -7.96
CA ALA A 54 -15.94 4.79 -8.97
C ALA A 54 -15.40 4.16 -10.24
N VAL A 55 -16.09 3.14 -10.75
CA VAL A 55 -15.70 2.45 -11.99
C VAL A 55 -16.48 3.09 -13.14
N MET A 56 -15.80 3.89 -13.94
CA MET A 56 -16.40 4.61 -15.06
C MET A 56 -15.33 5.09 -16.03
N SER A 57 -15.75 5.53 -17.22
CA SER A 57 -14.88 6.31 -18.10
C SER A 57 -15.09 7.78 -17.78
N TYR A 58 -14.06 8.46 -17.28
CA TYR A 58 -14.16 9.86 -16.85
C TYR A 58 -13.69 10.84 -17.92
N SER A 59 -12.45 10.65 -18.42
CA SER A 59 -11.84 11.64 -19.32
C SER A 59 -11.20 11.02 -20.57
N GLY A 60 -11.29 9.72 -20.73
CA GLY A 60 -10.58 8.99 -21.77
C GLY A 60 -9.10 8.75 -21.50
N TYR A 61 -8.57 9.26 -20.41
CA TYR A 61 -7.20 8.95 -19.98
C TYR A 61 -7.12 7.70 -19.11
N ASP A 62 -8.23 7.07 -18.82
CA ASP A 62 -8.40 5.89 -17.99
C ASP A 62 -8.62 4.61 -18.80
N ILE A 63 -8.04 4.54 -20.00
CA ILE A 63 -8.16 3.41 -20.91
C ILE A 63 -7.20 2.30 -20.49
N GLU A 64 -7.64 1.04 -20.63
CA GLU A 64 -6.96 -0.19 -20.23
C GLU A 64 -6.75 -0.21 -18.71
N ASP A 65 -5.52 -0.34 -18.24
CA ASP A 65 -5.21 -0.45 -16.80
C ASP A 65 -4.96 0.89 -16.12
N ALA A 66 -5.33 1.99 -16.80
CA ALA A 66 -5.13 3.33 -16.28
C ALA A 66 -6.20 3.73 -15.27
N VAL A 67 -5.85 4.64 -14.36
CA VAL A 67 -6.75 5.15 -13.33
C VAL A 67 -6.65 6.68 -13.26
N ILE A 68 -7.72 7.31 -12.77
CA ILE A 68 -7.74 8.72 -12.43
C ILE A 68 -7.82 8.83 -10.91
N LEU A 69 -6.96 9.64 -10.33
CA LEU A 69 -6.90 9.85 -8.89
C LEU A 69 -7.29 11.29 -8.56
N ASN A 70 -7.92 11.45 -7.40
CA ASN A 70 -8.22 12.77 -6.86
C ASN A 70 -6.92 13.43 -6.36
N SER A 71 -6.61 14.60 -6.86
CA SER A 71 -5.40 15.35 -6.49
C SER A 71 -5.39 15.71 -5.00
N ALA A 72 -6.53 16.10 -4.44
CA ALA A 72 -6.64 16.42 -3.02
C ALA A 72 -6.40 15.19 -2.14
N ALA A 73 -6.81 14.00 -2.60
CA ALA A 73 -6.54 12.76 -1.88
C ALA A 73 -5.04 12.48 -1.80
N LEU A 74 -4.31 12.73 -2.89
CA LEU A 74 -2.85 12.59 -2.92
C LEU A 74 -2.18 13.59 -1.98
N ASP A 75 -2.67 14.82 -1.94
CA ASP A 75 -2.16 15.85 -1.04
C ASP A 75 -2.38 15.50 0.42
N ARG A 76 -3.44 14.76 0.72
CA ARG A 76 -3.74 14.27 2.07
C ARG A 76 -2.96 13.03 2.45
N GLY A 77 -2.15 12.50 1.56
CA GLY A 77 -1.26 11.38 1.85
C GLY A 77 -1.65 10.04 1.26
N PHE A 78 -2.70 9.98 0.43
CA PHE A 78 -3.08 8.73 -0.23
C PHE A 78 -1.93 8.23 -1.12
N GLY A 79 -1.59 6.96 -0.97
CA GLY A 79 -0.56 6.32 -1.78
C GLY A 79 0.87 6.69 -1.41
N ARG A 80 1.08 7.49 -0.37
CA ARG A 80 2.44 7.85 0.04
C ARG A 80 3.16 6.68 0.65
N SER A 81 4.41 6.52 0.26
CA SER A 81 5.29 5.49 0.78
C SER A 81 6.69 6.05 0.92
N PHE A 82 7.52 5.32 1.62
CA PHE A 82 8.93 5.63 1.75
C PHE A 82 9.74 4.35 1.70
N TYR A 83 11.05 4.48 1.54
CA TYR A 83 11.92 3.33 1.62
C TYR A 83 13.15 3.68 2.47
N PHE A 84 13.65 2.68 3.19
CA PHE A 84 14.91 2.75 3.89
C PHE A 84 15.94 1.96 3.08
N ARG A 85 17.07 2.58 2.81
CA ARG A 85 18.20 1.90 2.19
C ARG A 85 19.43 2.04 3.07
N ARG A 86 20.09 0.92 3.29
CA ARG A 86 21.31 0.90 4.09
C ARG A 86 22.52 0.96 3.16
N TYR A 87 23.43 1.86 3.47
CA TYR A 87 24.73 1.95 2.81
C TYR A 87 25.81 1.67 3.86
N GLU A 88 26.76 0.80 3.52
CA GLU A 88 27.89 0.48 4.37
C GLU A 88 29.16 0.85 3.64
N THR A 89 30.07 1.53 4.33
CA THR A 89 31.38 1.95 3.80
C THR A 89 32.51 1.32 4.58
#